data_713a0eaa6c64a416c72eaba481567d04
#
_entry.id   713a0eaa6c64a416c72eaba481567d04
#
_cell.length_a   1.000
_cell.length_b   1.000
_cell.length_c   1.000
_cell.angle_alpha   90.00
_cell.angle_beta   90.00
_cell.angle_gamma   90.00
#
_symmetry.space_group_name_H-M   'P 1'
#
loop_
_entity.id
_entity.type
_entity.pdbx_description
1 polymer ?
#
loop_
_entity_poly.entity_id
_entity_poly.type
_entity_poly.pdbx_seq_one_letter_code
_entity_poly.pdbx_strand_id
1 'polypeptide(L)'
;MKKYILSVLLGGAFMFTACSDFLDEEPKGDITSEGYYKTAQHAISATNAIYDYLIIGYAPNGLWDKNYGGTFYNDYWVLQDMFADNSETNQTSIDYQSVENMQIDQYNQPVELLWRDFYQTIKCCNVVIDKVPSIDMDVTLRNQLVAEAKFFRAMMYFDLIRMFGDVPLREHNVESAAEDVTSRTSKETIYELIFSDLKTAETDLKYAERFGGGRPYPASASALLARVYVTYAAEHQSKEHYQLAVDKAKSVIKSFPMLKNYGDLFKVTNRFNTEIIWGVNFSAALSEGWKGGQFLVRLLPALDGVSNAQGWENATEDLWNSFDQQNDQRLDVTLKKSFTYSDGSVEDFDKPYVFKYWDSQAEPKGNNTEAIFPAIRTAEMYLIIAEALNEINQGANEEAVIAINAVRNRAGLTTAVPTDYKGFKNAVLNEYRHEFVMEGHRWFDLTRMCTPQEFVSIIKAAKPESTPKEYHVKFPIPQREIDLSQNTITQNEGYGQ
;
A
#
# COMPACT_ATOMS: atom_id res chain seq x y z
N MET A 1 16.16 27.97 -79.84
CA MET A 1 16.14 28.13 -78.34
C MET A 1 14.72 28.09 -77.74
N LYS A 2 13.65 28.59 -78.38
CA LYS A 2 12.29 28.59 -77.80
C LYS A 2 11.58 27.23 -77.72
N LYS A 3 12.01 26.21 -78.46
CA LYS A 3 11.39 24.86 -78.45
C LYS A 3 11.91 23.94 -77.31
N TYR A 4 13.08 24.21 -76.74
CA TYR A 4 13.63 23.41 -75.64
C TYR A 4 13.21 23.90 -74.25
N ILE A 5 12.76 25.13 -74.14
CA ILE A 5 12.25 25.71 -72.88
C ILE A 5 10.84 25.16 -72.56
N LEU A 6 10.03 24.86 -73.53
CA LEU A 6 8.69 24.34 -73.34
C LEU A 6 8.69 22.87 -72.90
N SER A 7 9.70 22.06 -73.32
CA SER A 7 9.84 20.64 -72.95
C SER A 7 10.35 20.46 -71.52
N VAL A 8 11.12 21.44 -71.02
CA VAL A 8 11.58 21.40 -69.60
C VAL A 8 10.48 21.85 -68.61
N LEU A 9 9.59 22.74 -69.04
CA LEU A 9 8.43 23.16 -68.23
C LEU A 9 7.31 22.11 -68.15
N LEU A 10 7.12 21.25 -69.17
CA LEU A 10 6.16 20.13 -69.10
C LEU A 10 6.73 18.93 -68.32
N GLY A 11 8.05 18.73 -68.25
CA GLY A 11 8.68 17.65 -67.45
C GLY A 11 8.71 17.95 -65.93
N GLY A 12 8.63 19.24 -65.55
CA GLY A 12 8.64 19.66 -64.13
C GLY A 12 7.29 19.60 -63.44
N ALA A 13 6.17 19.48 -64.17
CA ALA A 13 4.81 19.46 -63.59
C ALA A 13 4.31 18.10 -63.18
N PHE A 14 5.04 17.02 -63.51
CA PHE A 14 4.66 15.65 -63.13
C PHE A 14 5.34 15.06 -61.89
N MET A 15 6.18 15.84 -61.19
CA MET A 15 6.90 15.35 -60.00
C MET A 15 6.28 15.73 -58.65
N PHE A 16 5.06 16.24 -58.59
CA PHE A 16 4.40 16.63 -57.34
C PHE A 16 3.13 15.81 -56.99
N THR A 17 2.88 14.72 -57.66
CA THR A 17 1.90 13.74 -57.18
C THR A 17 2.66 12.60 -56.51
N ALA A 18 3.41 12.88 -55.44
CA ALA A 18 3.83 11.86 -54.52
C ALA A 18 2.59 11.49 -53.69
N CYS A 19 2.11 10.26 -53.86
CA CYS A 19 1.06 9.67 -53.04
C CYS A 19 1.51 9.79 -51.56
N SER A 20 0.78 10.54 -50.78
CA SER A 20 0.95 10.61 -49.30
C SER A 20 0.73 9.23 -48.67
N ASP A 21 -0.04 8.34 -49.30
CA ASP A 21 -0.39 7.01 -48.81
C ASP A 21 0.74 5.96 -48.88
N PHE A 22 1.88 6.28 -49.52
CA PHE A 22 3.02 5.35 -49.62
C PHE A 22 4.00 5.46 -48.42
N LEU A 23 3.85 6.49 -47.60
CA LEU A 23 4.68 6.71 -46.42
C LEU A 23 3.96 6.42 -45.07
N ASP A 24 2.69 6.08 -45.12
CA ASP A 24 1.98 5.51 -43.98
C ASP A 24 2.26 3.99 -43.94
N GLU A 25 3.47 3.64 -43.57
CA GLU A 25 3.76 2.28 -43.12
C GLU A 25 2.99 2.04 -41.80
N GLU A 26 1.85 1.39 -41.89
CA GLU A 26 1.30 0.67 -40.74
C GLU A 26 2.37 -0.35 -40.31
N PRO A 27 2.99 -0.21 -39.14
CA PRO A 27 3.99 -1.16 -38.66
C PRO A 27 3.32 -2.53 -38.50
N LYS A 28 3.52 -3.43 -39.46
CA LYS A 28 2.94 -4.78 -39.47
C LYS A 28 3.53 -5.71 -38.42
N GLY A 29 4.34 -5.20 -37.51
CA GLY A 29 5.02 -5.95 -36.47
C GLY A 29 4.86 -5.39 -35.05
N ASP A 30 4.56 -4.11 -34.90
CA ASP A 30 4.35 -3.50 -33.59
C ASP A 30 2.87 -3.36 -33.29
N ILE A 31 2.43 -3.97 -32.21
CA ILE A 31 1.06 -3.83 -31.71
C ILE A 31 0.98 -2.40 -31.13
N THR A 32 0.36 -1.49 -31.88
CA THR A 32 0.08 -0.13 -31.36
C THR A 32 -0.89 -0.22 -30.18
N SER A 33 -0.84 0.74 -29.26
CA SER A 33 -1.77 0.78 -28.11
C SER A 33 -3.24 0.75 -28.54
N GLU A 34 -3.59 1.36 -29.67
CA GLU A 34 -4.94 1.31 -30.27
C GLU A 34 -5.29 -0.08 -30.85
N GLY A 35 -4.30 -0.81 -31.33
CA GLY A 35 -4.46 -2.16 -31.89
C GLY A 35 -4.55 -3.28 -30.87
N TYR A 36 -4.08 -3.04 -29.61
CA TYR A 36 -3.94 -4.07 -28.60
C TYR A 36 -5.27 -4.42 -27.90
N TYR A 37 -6.03 -3.45 -27.42
CA TYR A 37 -7.22 -3.69 -26.56
C TYR A 37 -8.47 -4.10 -27.36
N LYS A 38 -8.49 -5.33 -27.91
CA LYS A 38 -9.58 -5.82 -28.81
C LYS A 38 -10.29 -7.08 -28.31
N THR A 39 -9.73 -7.82 -27.38
CA THR A 39 -10.24 -9.12 -26.97
C THR A 39 -10.34 -9.24 -25.45
N ALA A 40 -11.19 -10.18 -24.98
CA ALA A 40 -11.27 -10.50 -23.56
C ALA A 40 -9.91 -10.88 -22.95
N GLN A 41 -9.05 -11.58 -23.71
CA GLN A 41 -7.72 -11.94 -23.23
C GLN A 41 -6.84 -10.70 -23.03
N HIS A 42 -6.94 -9.68 -23.90
CA HIS A 42 -6.23 -8.42 -23.73
C HIS A 42 -6.72 -7.66 -22.48
N ALA A 43 -8.04 -7.66 -22.23
CA ALA A 43 -8.62 -7.07 -21.03
C ALA A 43 -8.09 -7.75 -19.75
N ILE A 44 -8.08 -9.09 -19.72
CA ILE A 44 -7.54 -9.89 -18.61
C ILE A 44 -6.05 -9.58 -18.40
N SER A 45 -5.25 -9.55 -19.46
CA SER A 45 -3.81 -9.29 -19.39
C SER A 45 -3.52 -7.87 -18.88
N ALA A 46 -4.27 -6.87 -19.34
CA ALA A 46 -4.15 -5.48 -18.84
C ALA A 46 -4.48 -5.39 -17.34
N THR A 47 -5.53 -6.07 -16.89
CA THR A 47 -5.91 -6.09 -15.48
C THR A 47 -4.86 -6.83 -14.64
N ASN A 48 -4.30 -7.94 -15.15
CA ASN A 48 -3.24 -8.67 -14.46
C ASN A 48 -1.97 -7.83 -14.29
N ALA A 49 -1.65 -6.94 -15.23
CA ALA A 49 -0.50 -6.04 -15.11
C ALA A 49 -0.59 -5.13 -13.88
N ILE A 50 -1.78 -4.79 -13.38
CA ILE A 50 -1.94 -4.02 -12.14
C ILE A 50 -1.29 -4.75 -10.97
N TYR A 51 -1.50 -6.06 -10.86
CA TYR A 51 -0.94 -6.87 -9.76
C TYR A 51 0.59 -6.95 -9.81
N ASP A 52 1.19 -6.92 -10.99
CA ASP A 52 2.65 -6.90 -11.12
C ASP A 52 3.23 -5.62 -10.48
N TYR A 53 2.60 -4.45 -10.67
CA TYR A 53 3.07 -3.20 -10.07
C TYR A 53 2.88 -3.10 -8.55
N LEU A 54 2.09 -3.97 -7.94
CA LEU A 54 2.02 -4.08 -6.48
C LEU A 54 3.29 -4.72 -5.88
N ILE A 55 4.02 -5.51 -6.66
CA ILE A 55 5.17 -6.31 -6.20
C ILE A 55 6.47 -6.02 -6.96
N ILE A 56 6.43 -5.30 -8.09
CA ILE A 56 7.58 -5.01 -8.95
C ILE A 56 7.57 -3.52 -9.32
N GLY A 57 8.64 -2.79 -8.99
CA GLY A 57 8.76 -1.36 -9.25
C GLY A 57 9.72 -1.01 -10.39
N TYR A 58 9.92 0.29 -10.57
CA TYR A 58 10.86 0.85 -11.55
C TYR A 58 12.09 1.43 -10.86
N ALA A 59 13.26 1.24 -11.47
CA ALA A 59 14.49 1.90 -11.06
C ALA A 59 14.39 3.43 -11.20
N PRO A 60 15.23 4.21 -10.47
CA PRO A 60 15.26 5.67 -10.57
C PRO A 60 15.48 6.21 -11.98
N ASN A 61 16.12 5.43 -12.88
CA ASN A 61 16.31 5.78 -14.29
C ASN A 61 15.05 5.60 -15.16
N GLY A 62 13.93 5.18 -14.57
CA GLY A 62 12.66 4.97 -15.27
C GLY A 62 12.55 3.64 -16.03
N LEU A 63 13.57 2.80 -15.96
CA LEU A 63 13.55 1.45 -16.53
C LEU A 63 13.01 0.47 -15.49
N TRP A 64 12.28 -0.54 -15.98
CA TRP A 64 11.89 -1.66 -15.14
C TRP A 64 13.16 -2.36 -14.61
N ASP A 65 13.29 -2.43 -13.30
CA ASP A 65 14.38 -3.11 -12.64
C ASP A 65 13.83 -3.99 -11.50
N LYS A 66 14.08 -5.27 -11.60
CA LYS A 66 13.68 -6.27 -10.60
C LYS A 66 14.25 -6.05 -9.20
N ASN A 67 15.25 -5.18 -9.06
CA ASN A 67 15.83 -4.83 -7.77
C ASN A 67 15.04 -3.74 -7.03
N TYR A 68 14.09 -3.10 -7.71
CA TYR A 68 13.18 -2.13 -7.13
C TYR A 68 11.79 -2.75 -7.10
N GLY A 69 11.33 -3.12 -5.91
CA GLY A 69 10.01 -3.69 -5.71
C GLY A 69 8.90 -2.68 -5.94
N GLY A 70 7.68 -3.16 -6.18
CA GLY A 70 6.48 -2.32 -6.27
C GLY A 70 5.95 -1.89 -4.91
N THR A 71 4.77 -1.29 -4.93
CA THR A 71 4.15 -0.64 -3.76
C THR A 71 4.28 -1.44 -2.46
N PHE A 72 3.97 -2.74 -2.45
CA PHE A 72 3.96 -3.56 -1.24
C PHE A 72 5.18 -4.46 -1.08
N TYR A 73 6.18 -4.35 -1.95
CA TYR A 73 7.35 -5.21 -1.90
C TYR A 73 8.18 -4.99 -0.63
N ASN A 74 8.47 -3.73 -0.30
CA ASN A 74 9.21 -3.36 0.91
C ASN A 74 8.85 -1.97 1.45
N ASP A 75 8.99 -0.88 0.70
CA ASP A 75 9.03 0.47 1.24
C ASP A 75 7.69 0.91 1.84
N TYR A 76 6.56 0.43 1.36
CA TYR A 76 5.26 0.77 1.92
C TYR A 76 5.17 0.46 3.42
N TRP A 77 5.36 -0.79 3.82
CA TRP A 77 5.22 -1.19 5.22
C TRP A 77 6.42 -0.79 6.07
N VAL A 78 7.62 -0.69 5.48
CA VAL A 78 8.82 -0.21 6.18
C VAL A 78 8.67 1.25 6.59
N LEU A 79 8.30 2.13 5.65
CA LEU A 79 8.18 3.57 5.93
C LEU A 79 7.12 3.87 7.00
N GLN A 80 5.99 3.14 7.01
CA GLN A 80 4.91 3.38 7.98
C GLN A 80 5.30 3.03 9.43
N ASP A 81 6.11 2.01 9.63
CA ASP A 81 6.55 1.62 10.96
C ASP A 81 7.84 2.35 11.39
N MET A 82 8.76 2.64 10.44
CA MET A 82 10.03 3.32 10.70
C MET A 82 9.86 4.83 10.91
N PHE A 83 9.00 5.48 10.12
CA PHE A 83 8.63 6.91 10.30
C PHE A 83 7.60 7.11 11.42
N ALA A 84 7.53 6.14 12.32
CA ALA A 84 6.73 6.11 13.54
C ALA A 84 7.59 5.64 14.72
N ASP A 85 6.96 5.07 15.74
CA ASP A 85 7.59 4.64 16.99
C ASP A 85 7.86 3.13 17.07
N ASN A 86 7.63 2.36 15.96
CA ASN A 86 7.69 0.91 15.99
C ASN A 86 9.03 0.31 15.59
N SER A 87 9.76 0.91 14.63
CA SER A 87 10.98 0.29 14.14
C SER A 87 12.15 1.25 13.96
N GLU A 88 13.33 0.66 13.95
CA GLU A 88 14.64 1.26 13.70
C GLU A 88 15.31 0.55 12.53
N THR A 89 16.35 1.16 11.95
CA THR A 89 17.12 0.55 10.87
C THR A 89 18.54 0.20 11.32
N ASN A 90 19.02 -0.96 10.86
CA ASN A 90 20.42 -1.36 10.93
C ASN A 90 21.18 -1.07 9.62
N GLN A 91 20.50 -0.47 8.63
CA GLN A 91 21.12 -0.16 7.35
C GLN A 91 22.07 1.04 7.46
N THR A 92 23.11 0.99 6.63
CA THR A 92 24.04 2.12 6.47
C THR A 92 23.56 3.14 5.43
N SER A 93 22.42 2.89 4.77
CA SER A 93 21.81 3.83 3.82
C SER A 93 21.36 5.10 4.53
N ILE A 94 21.84 6.23 4.05
CA ILE A 94 21.46 7.55 4.58
C ILE A 94 19.96 7.81 4.45
N ASP A 95 19.32 7.27 3.41
CA ASP A 95 17.90 7.45 3.17
C ASP A 95 17.05 6.81 4.28
N TYR A 96 17.33 5.53 4.64
CA TYR A 96 16.60 4.87 5.74
C TYR A 96 16.97 5.44 7.11
N GLN A 97 18.23 5.83 7.34
CA GLN A 97 18.62 6.53 8.56
C GLN A 97 17.89 7.89 8.71
N SER A 98 17.68 8.61 7.61
CA SER A 98 16.92 9.86 7.64
C SER A 98 15.44 9.63 7.94
N VAL A 99 14.85 8.51 7.47
CA VAL A 99 13.49 8.11 7.85
C VAL A 99 13.40 7.83 9.35
N GLU A 100 14.28 6.98 9.88
CA GLU A 100 14.31 6.63 11.30
C GLU A 100 14.44 7.86 12.21
N ASN A 101 15.36 8.78 11.84
CA ASN A 101 15.69 9.96 12.64
C ASN A 101 14.74 11.15 12.40
N MET A 102 13.69 10.98 11.60
CA MET A 102 12.75 12.04 11.23
C MET A 102 13.46 13.26 10.60
N GLN A 103 14.39 12.97 9.67
CA GLN A 103 15.22 13.96 8.96
C GLN A 103 15.08 13.84 7.44
N ILE A 104 13.95 13.31 6.97
CA ILE A 104 13.69 13.16 5.54
C ILE A 104 13.55 14.52 4.86
N ASP A 105 13.98 14.56 3.61
CA ASP A 105 13.79 15.69 2.72
C ASP A 105 13.20 15.24 1.37
N GLN A 106 13.04 16.18 0.45
CA GLN A 106 12.45 15.94 -0.87
C GLN A 106 13.30 15.04 -1.80
N TYR A 107 14.52 14.69 -1.40
CA TYR A 107 15.44 13.83 -2.17
C TYR A 107 15.48 12.40 -1.63
N ASN A 108 14.71 12.07 -0.59
CA ASN A 108 14.67 10.74 -0.01
C ASN A 108 14.18 9.70 -1.04
N GLN A 109 15.07 8.77 -1.42
CA GLN A 109 14.82 7.82 -2.50
C GLN A 109 13.65 6.85 -2.20
N PRO A 110 13.53 6.21 -1.03
CA PRO A 110 12.38 5.36 -0.70
C PRO A 110 11.03 6.07 -0.85
N VAL A 111 10.93 7.34 -0.45
CA VAL A 111 9.72 8.15 -0.60
C VAL A 111 9.42 8.45 -2.07
N GLU A 112 10.44 8.79 -2.87
CA GLU A 112 10.28 9.01 -4.32
C GLU A 112 9.82 7.74 -5.03
N LEU A 113 10.44 6.58 -4.72
CA LEU A 113 10.09 5.31 -5.35
C LEU A 113 8.63 4.94 -5.04
N LEU A 114 8.21 5.09 -3.79
CA LEU A 114 6.83 4.78 -3.40
C LEU A 114 5.80 5.68 -4.10
N TRP A 115 6.07 7.00 -4.23
CA TRP A 115 5.25 7.91 -5.03
C TRP A 115 5.12 7.41 -6.48
N ARG A 116 6.22 7.04 -7.11
CA ARG A 116 6.24 6.53 -8.49
C ARG A 116 5.48 5.23 -8.64
N ASP A 117 5.63 4.30 -7.71
CA ASP A 117 4.93 3.01 -7.73
C ASP A 117 3.41 3.20 -7.62
N PHE A 118 2.94 4.12 -6.78
CA PHE A 118 1.52 4.48 -6.73
C PHE A 118 1.01 4.99 -8.07
N TYR A 119 1.71 5.95 -8.70
CA TYR A 119 1.28 6.51 -9.98
C TYR A 119 1.41 5.52 -11.15
N GLN A 120 2.38 4.61 -11.13
CA GLN A 120 2.44 3.54 -12.13
C GLN A 120 1.26 2.57 -12.00
N THR A 121 0.89 2.21 -10.78
CA THR A 121 -0.30 1.38 -10.53
C THR A 121 -1.57 2.11 -10.99
N ILE A 122 -1.73 3.41 -10.67
CA ILE A 122 -2.85 4.25 -11.14
C ILE A 122 -2.90 4.29 -12.66
N LYS A 123 -1.76 4.45 -13.35
CA LYS A 123 -1.70 4.43 -14.82
C LYS A 123 -2.23 3.13 -15.39
N CYS A 124 -1.82 1.98 -14.85
CA CYS A 124 -2.34 0.68 -15.28
C CYS A 124 -3.85 0.55 -15.04
N CYS A 125 -4.34 1.06 -13.89
CA CYS A 125 -5.76 1.11 -13.60
C CYS A 125 -6.52 1.96 -14.63
N ASN A 126 -6.02 3.15 -14.95
CA ASN A 126 -6.63 4.05 -15.93
C ASN A 126 -6.70 3.43 -17.32
N VAL A 127 -5.64 2.71 -17.75
CA VAL A 127 -5.68 1.96 -19.02
C VAL A 127 -6.82 0.96 -19.04
N VAL A 128 -7.03 0.19 -17.97
CA VAL A 128 -8.15 -0.77 -17.88
C VAL A 128 -9.49 -0.03 -17.90
N ILE A 129 -9.63 1.03 -17.12
CA ILE A 129 -10.88 1.80 -17.00
C ILE A 129 -11.27 2.45 -18.32
N ASP A 130 -10.30 2.95 -19.09
CA ASP A 130 -10.55 3.65 -20.35
C ASP A 130 -10.73 2.69 -21.54
N LYS A 131 -9.94 1.61 -21.62
CA LYS A 131 -9.88 0.77 -22.83
C LYS A 131 -10.79 -0.46 -22.75
N VAL A 132 -10.95 -1.10 -21.57
CA VAL A 132 -11.71 -2.35 -21.44
C VAL A 132 -13.22 -2.19 -21.68
N PRO A 133 -13.90 -1.08 -21.33
CA PRO A 133 -15.34 -0.91 -21.59
C PRO A 133 -15.74 -1.04 -23.06
N SER A 134 -14.86 -0.74 -24.01
CA SER A 134 -15.11 -0.80 -25.45
C SER A 134 -14.93 -2.20 -26.07
N ILE A 135 -14.36 -3.15 -25.33
CA ILE A 135 -14.08 -4.50 -25.82
C ILE A 135 -15.38 -5.31 -25.89
N ASP A 136 -15.62 -5.95 -27.04
CA ASP A 136 -16.73 -6.90 -27.20
C ASP A 136 -16.38 -8.22 -26.50
N MET A 137 -16.96 -8.40 -25.30
CA MET A 137 -16.74 -9.55 -24.42
C MET A 137 -17.92 -9.74 -23.46
N ASP A 138 -17.89 -10.81 -22.65
CA ASP A 138 -18.88 -11.02 -21.61
C ASP A 138 -18.96 -9.79 -20.68
N VAL A 139 -20.16 -9.24 -20.52
CA VAL A 139 -20.42 -8.00 -19.76
C VAL A 139 -20.07 -8.16 -18.30
N THR A 140 -20.33 -9.33 -17.70
CA THR A 140 -20.06 -9.57 -16.28
C THR A 140 -18.57 -9.55 -16.02
N LEU A 141 -17.78 -10.26 -16.85
CA LEU A 141 -16.33 -10.27 -16.74
C LEU A 141 -15.75 -8.88 -17.01
N ARG A 142 -16.25 -8.16 -18.03
CA ARG A 142 -15.81 -6.80 -18.33
C ARG A 142 -15.99 -5.86 -17.15
N ASN A 143 -17.18 -5.84 -16.55
CA ASN A 143 -17.48 -4.99 -15.40
C ASN A 143 -16.60 -5.36 -14.19
N GLN A 144 -16.38 -6.65 -13.96
CA GLN A 144 -15.48 -7.13 -12.91
C GLN A 144 -14.04 -6.62 -13.10
N LEU A 145 -13.47 -6.72 -14.31
CA LEU A 145 -12.10 -6.26 -14.58
C LEU A 145 -11.96 -4.75 -14.38
N VAL A 146 -12.96 -3.96 -14.78
CA VAL A 146 -13.01 -2.51 -14.54
C VAL A 146 -13.14 -2.22 -13.05
N ALA A 147 -13.96 -2.99 -12.32
CA ALA A 147 -14.14 -2.84 -10.89
C ALA A 147 -12.85 -3.17 -10.09
N GLU A 148 -12.08 -4.17 -10.53
CA GLU A 148 -10.75 -4.45 -9.97
C GLU A 148 -9.80 -3.26 -10.15
N ALA A 149 -9.75 -2.68 -11.35
CA ALA A 149 -8.92 -1.50 -11.60
C ALA A 149 -9.35 -0.29 -10.74
N LYS A 150 -10.65 -0.07 -10.58
CA LYS A 150 -11.19 0.97 -9.71
C LYS A 150 -10.84 0.75 -8.23
N PHE A 151 -10.92 -0.50 -7.74
CA PHE A 151 -10.50 -0.83 -6.39
C PHE A 151 -9.03 -0.46 -6.13
N PHE A 152 -8.12 -0.82 -7.03
CA PHE A 152 -6.71 -0.51 -6.90
C PHE A 152 -6.43 0.99 -7.07
N ARG A 153 -7.09 1.67 -8.02
CA ARG A 153 -6.95 3.11 -8.18
C ARG A 153 -7.34 3.87 -6.90
N ALA A 154 -8.47 3.51 -6.33
CA ALA A 154 -8.93 4.07 -5.08
C ALA A 154 -7.95 3.81 -3.91
N MET A 155 -7.40 2.60 -3.81
CA MET A 155 -6.41 2.25 -2.79
C MET A 155 -5.14 3.11 -2.94
N MET A 156 -4.59 3.23 -4.14
CA MET A 156 -3.39 4.04 -4.39
C MET A 156 -3.62 5.53 -4.12
N TYR A 157 -4.75 6.09 -4.55
CA TYR A 157 -5.07 7.49 -4.24
C TYR A 157 -5.31 7.71 -2.75
N PHE A 158 -5.93 6.78 -2.06
CA PHE A 158 -6.12 6.89 -0.62
C PHE A 158 -4.78 6.92 0.14
N ASP A 159 -3.82 6.09 -0.25
CA ASP A 159 -2.49 6.12 0.33
C ASP A 159 -1.74 7.40 -0.03
N LEU A 160 -1.81 7.86 -1.28
CA LEU A 160 -1.22 9.11 -1.73
C LEU A 160 -1.72 10.31 -0.91
N ILE A 161 -3.03 10.46 -0.73
CA ILE A 161 -3.57 11.62 0.01
C ILE A 161 -3.26 11.56 1.50
N ARG A 162 -3.20 10.37 2.09
CA ARG A 162 -2.78 10.22 3.49
C ARG A 162 -1.32 10.59 3.68
N MET A 163 -0.45 10.18 2.74
CA MET A 163 0.99 10.41 2.84
C MET A 163 1.39 11.83 2.44
N PHE A 164 0.82 12.38 1.38
CA PHE A 164 1.32 13.59 0.75
C PHE A 164 0.32 14.77 0.79
N GLY A 165 -0.92 14.54 1.22
CA GLY A 165 -1.98 15.55 1.17
C GLY A 165 -2.50 15.72 -0.26
N ASP A 166 -2.61 16.96 -0.74
CA ASP A 166 -3.02 17.23 -2.11
C ASP A 166 -1.99 16.66 -3.10
N VAL A 167 -2.46 15.97 -4.14
CA VAL A 167 -1.60 15.34 -5.15
C VAL A 167 -2.22 15.49 -6.56
N PRO A 168 -1.45 15.32 -7.64
CA PRO A 168 -2.00 15.34 -8.99
C PRO A 168 -3.09 14.27 -9.19
N LEU A 169 -4.24 14.67 -9.70
CA LEU A 169 -5.33 13.75 -10.02
C LEU A 169 -5.26 13.36 -11.50
N ARG A 170 -5.12 12.07 -11.77
CA ARG A 170 -5.12 11.46 -13.10
C ARG A 170 -6.24 10.44 -13.19
N GLU A 171 -7.36 10.84 -13.79
CA GLU A 171 -8.52 9.98 -13.93
C GLU A 171 -8.47 9.11 -15.19
N HIS A 172 -7.66 9.50 -16.17
CA HIS A 172 -7.51 8.86 -17.46
C HIS A 172 -6.07 8.48 -17.76
N ASN A 173 -5.89 7.58 -18.73
CA ASN A 173 -4.56 7.27 -19.24
C ASN A 173 -3.98 8.47 -19.98
N VAL A 174 -2.80 8.91 -19.59
CA VAL A 174 -2.06 10.00 -20.22
C VAL A 174 -1.28 9.43 -21.40
N GLU A 175 -1.53 9.94 -22.60
CA GLU A 175 -0.90 9.43 -23.84
C GLU A 175 0.30 10.29 -24.28
N SER A 176 0.43 11.52 -23.79
CA SER A 176 1.55 12.39 -24.13
C SER A 176 2.14 13.11 -22.91
N ALA A 177 3.44 13.40 -22.97
CA ALA A 177 4.11 14.15 -21.89
C ALA A 177 3.54 15.58 -21.68
N ALA A 178 2.88 16.16 -22.68
CA ALA A 178 2.25 17.47 -22.57
C ALA A 178 0.97 17.45 -21.72
N GLU A 179 0.32 16.30 -21.63
CA GLU A 179 -0.87 16.09 -20.78
C GLU A 179 -0.51 15.79 -19.32
N ASP A 180 0.76 15.48 -19.07
CA ASP A 180 1.24 15.00 -17.77
C ASP A 180 1.60 16.14 -16.79
N VAL A 181 1.63 17.38 -17.26
CA VAL A 181 1.91 18.55 -16.42
C VAL A 181 0.63 18.93 -15.66
N THR A 182 0.48 18.44 -14.43
CA THR A 182 -0.68 18.72 -13.60
C THR A 182 -0.26 19.41 -12.31
N SER A 183 -1.09 20.30 -11.80
CA SER A 183 -0.98 20.84 -10.45
C SER A 183 -1.54 19.85 -9.43
N ARG A 184 -1.30 20.11 -8.15
CA ARG A 184 -1.93 19.37 -7.06
C ARG A 184 -3.44 19.62 -7.05
N THR A 185 -4.21 18.56 -6.96
CA THR A 185 -5.67 18.58 -6.76
C THR A 185 -5.95 18.40 -5.27
N SER A 186 -6.98 19.09 -4.77
CA SER A 186 -7.34 18.97 -3.37
C SER A 186 -7.69 17.53 -3.00
N LYS A 187 -7.29 17.10 -1.80
CA LYS A 187 -7.64 15.79 -1.29
C LYS A 187 -9.15 15.54 -1.24
N GLU A 188 -9.97 16.59 -1.08
CA GLU A 188 -11.43 16.48 -1.09
C GLU A 188 -11.96 15.96 -2.43
N THR A 189 -11.48 16.52 -3.54
CA THR A 189 -11.84 16.05 -4.89
C THR A 189 -11.37 14.60 -5.10
N ILE A 190 -10.21 14.25 -4.56
CA ILE A 190 -9.68 12.87 -4.66
C ILE A 190 -10.52 11.90 -3.81
N TYR A 191 -11.01 12.32 -2.63
CA TYR A 191 -11.95 11.51 -1.84
C TYR A 191 -13.25 11.21 -2.61
N GLU A 192 -13.77 12.16 -3.39
CA GLU A 192 -14.94 11.91 -4.24
C GLU A 192 -14.70 10.78 -5.25
N LEU A 193 -13.53 10.78 -5.91
CA LEU A 193 -13.12 9.69 -6.81
C LEU A 193 -12.99 8.36 -6.05
N ILE A 194 -12.32 8.35 -4.89
CA ILE A 194 -12.12 7.16 -4.06
C ILE A 194 -13.48 6.55 -3.68
N PHE A 195 -14.43 7.36 -3.21
CA PHE A 195 -15.77 6.88 -2.87
C PHE A 195 -16.52 6.33 -4.08
N SER A 196 -16.44 7.00 -5.22
CA SER A 196 -17.08 6.56 -6.46
C SER A 196 -16.53 5.22 -6.93
N ASP A 197 -15.21 5.09 -6.98
CA ASP A 197 -14.52 3.89 -7.42
C ASP A 197 -14.79 2.70 -6.49
N LEU A 198 -14.73 2.89 -5.17
CA LEU A 198 -14.99 1.82 -4.21
C LEU A 198 -16.46 1.39 -4.18
N LYS A 199 -17.41 2.30 -4.35
CA LYS A 199 -18.84 1.95 -4.47
C LYS A 199 -19.11 1.14 -5.74
N THR A 200 -18.45 1.49 -6.85
CA THR A 200 -18.49 0.67 -8.08
C THR A 200 -17.88 -0.71 -7.84
N ALA A 201 -16.71 -0.76 -7.21
CA ALA A 201 -16.04 -2.02 -6.89
C ALA A 201 -16.90 -2.91 -5.97
N GLU A 202 -17.54 -2.35 -4.95
CA GLU A 202 -18.43 -3.10 -4.05
C GLU A 202 -19.61 -3.74 -4.81
N THR A 203 -20.10 -3.10 -5.87
CA THR A 203 -21.25 -3.56 -6.66
C THR A 203 -20.86 -4.59 -7.72
N ASP A 204 -19.77 -4.34 -8.44
CA ASP A 204 -19.44 -5.04 -9.68
C ASP A 204 -18.38 -6.14 -9.51
N LEU A 205 -17.60 -6.12 -8.42
CA LEU A 205 -16.76 -7.26 -8.05
C LEU A 205 -17.64 -8.46 -7.72
N LYS A 206 -17.45 -9.57 -8.43
CA LYS A 206 -18.29 -10.80 -8.26
C LYS A 206 -17.39 -12.03 -8.26
N TYR A 207 -16.60 -12.16 -7.21
CA TYR A 207 -15.73 -13.32 -7.17
C TYR A 207 -16.39 -14.51 -6.47
N ALA A 208 -16.44 -15.63 -7.19
CA ALA A 208 -17.01 -16.88 -6.67
C ALA A 208 -16.03 -17.62 -5.72
N GLU A 209 -14.70 -17.42 -5.93
CA GLU A 209 -13.67 -18.11 -5.17
C GLU A 209 -12.90 -17.13 -4.29
N ARG A 210 -13.26 -17.09 -3.03
CA ARG A 210 -12.69 -16.22 -2.00
C ARG A 210 -11.17 -16.30 -1.87
N PHE A 211 -10.55 -17.41 -2.21
CA PHE A 211 -9.15 -17.71 -1.94
C PHE A 211 -8.34 -18.08 -3.19
N GLY A 212 -8.94 -17.96 -4.36
CA GLY A 212 -8.33 -18.44 -5.61
C GLY A 212 -7.46 -17.41 -6.34
N GLY A 213 -6.55 -16.71 -5.69
CA GLY A 213 -5.58 -15.93 -6.44
C GLY A 213 -5.38 -14.47 -6.06
N GLY A 214 -5.81 -14.04 -4.87
CA GLY A 214 -5.49 -12.69 -4.38
C GLY A 214 -6.25 -11.55 -5.04
N ARG A 215 -7.30 -11.83 -5.83
CA ARG A 215 -8.14 -10.80 -6.43
C ARG A 215 -9.09 -10.20 -5.39
N PRO A 216 -9.38 -8.89 -5.47
CA PRO A 216 -10.38 -8.27 -4.60
C PRO A 216 -11.80 -8.78 -4.94
N TYR A 217 -12.68 -8.71 -3.96
CA TYR A 217 -14.10 -9.05 -4.08
C TYR A 217 -14.94 -8.03 -3.30
N PRO A 218 -16.27 -8.06 -3.34
CA PRO A 218 -17.11 -7.00 -2.75
C PRO A 218 -16.77 -6.65 -1.31
N ALA A 219 -16.46 -7.64 -0.48
CA ALA A 219 -16.09 -7.38 0.91
C ALA A 219 -14.72 -6.70 1.06
N SER A 220 -13.79 -6.86 0.10
CA SER A 220 -12.52 -6.11 0.07
C SER A 220 -12.79 -4.63 -0.15
N ALA A 221 -13.71 -4.28 -1.06
CA ALA A 221 -14.13 -2.91 -1.29
C ALA A 221 -14.87 -2.32 -0.08
N SER A 222 -15.79 -3.10 0.55
CA SER A 222 -16.47 -2.68 1.78
C SER A 222 -15.50 -2.44 2.93
N ALA A 223 -14.48 -3.28 3.10
CA ALA A 223 -13.47 -3.13 4.15
C ALA A 223 -12.57 -1.90 3.90
N LEU A 224 -12.15 -1.68 2.65
CA LEU A 224 -11.41 -0.46 2.31
C LEU A 224 -12.28 0.79 2.49
N LEU A 225 -13.57 0.74 2.14
CA LEU A 225 -14.52 1.83 2.44
C LEU A 225 -14.61 2.12 3.95
N ALA A 226 -14.62 1.09 4.81
CA ALA A 226 -14.61 1.30 6.25
C ALA A 226 -13.38 2.09 6.72
N ARG A 227 -12.18 1.73 6.21
CA ARG A 227 -10.92 2.44 6.47
C ARG A 227 -10.93 3.87 5.91
N VAL A 228 -11.44 4.06 4.70
CA VAL A 228 -11.57 5.42 4.10
C VAL A 228 -12.52 6.28 4.90
N TYR A 229 -13.69 5.74 5.29
CA TYR A 229 -14.69 6.49 6.07
C TYR A 229 -14.19 6.88 7.46
N VAL A 230 -13.50 6.01 8.19
CA VAL A 230 -12.97 6.36 9.53
C VAL A 230 -11.88 7.45 9.41
N THR A 231 -11.05 7.40 8.36
CA THR A 231 -10.03 8.42 8.11
C THR A 231 -10.65 9.75 7.73
N TYR A 232 -11.57 9.76 6.77
CA TYR A 232 -12.32 10.95 6.38
C TYR A 232 -13.08 11.57 7.56
N ALA A 233 -13.72 10.71 8.38
CA ALA A 233 -14.45 11.13 9.56
C ALA A 233 -13.55 11.81 10.59
N ALA A 234 -12.34 11.30 10.81
CA ALA A 234 -11.37 11.89 11.72
C ALA A 234 -10.90 13.29 11.25
N GLU A 235 -10.61 13.44 9.96
CA GLU A 235 -10.21 14.70 9.36
C GLU A 235 -11.29 15.78 9.42
N HIS A 236 -12.58 15.38 9.27
CA HIS A 236 -13.72 16.30 9.16
C HIS A 236 -14.59 16.32 10.43
N GLN A 237 -14.24 15.57 11.46
CA GLN A 237 -15.04 15.38 12.68
C GLN A 237 -16.50 14.98 12.38
N SER A 238 -16.68 14.14 11.36
CA SER A 238 -17.99 13.77 10.82
C SER A 238 -18.56 12.52 11.48
N LYS A 239 -19.55 12.69 12.35
CA LYS A 239 -20.28 11.57 12.96
C LYS A 239 -20.97 10.66 11.94
N GLU A 240 -21.44 11.23 10.83
CA GLU A 240 -22.05 10.47 9.74
C GLU A 240 -21.06 9.47 9.14
N HIS A 241 -19.85 9.93 8.81
CA HIS A 241 -18.84 9.06 8.21
C HIS A 241 -18.26 8.04 9.19
N TYR A 242 -18.15 8.39 10.49
CA TYR A 242 -17.88 7.39 11.51
C TYR A 242 -18.95 6.30 11.55
N GLN A 243 -20.24 6.66 11.43
CA GLN A 243 -21.31 5.66 11.37
C GLN A 243 -21.22 4.78 10.11
N LEU A 244 -20.93 5.39 8.94
CA LEU A 244 -20.70 4.62 7.70
C LEU A 244 -19.52 3.65 7.84
N ALA A 245 -18.44 4.04 8.53
CA ALA A 245 -17.31 3.15 8.82
C ALA A 245 -17.76 1.94 9.68
N VAL A 246 -18.53 2.19 10.73
CA VAL A 246 -19.09 1.14 11.59
C VAL A 246 -19.96 0.18 10.78
N ASP A 247 -20.86 0.69 9.94
CA ASP A 247 -21.80 -0.14 9.17
C ASP A 247 -21.07 -1.03 8.16
N LYS A 248 -20.06 -0.46 7.46
CA LYS A 248 -19.22 -1.24 6.53
C LYS A 248 -18.41 -2.31 7.27
N ALA A 249 -17.72 -1.95 8.35
CA ALA A 249 -16.94 -2.89 9.14
C ALA A 249 -17.81 -4.05 9.68
N LYS A 250 -19.00 -3.76 10.20
CA LYS A 250 -19.96 -4.79 10.65
C LYS A 250 -20.42 -5.73 9.53
N SER A 251 -20.60 -5.21 8.32
CA SER A 251 -21.01 -6.04 7.18
C SER A 251 -19.93 -7.05 6.81
N VAL A 252 -18.65 -6.64 6.90
CA VAL A 252 -17.49 -7.48 6.56
C VAL A 252 -17.25 -8.57 7.60
N ILE A 253 -17.28 -8.24 8.89
CA ILE A 253 -17.03 -9.19 10.00
C ILE A 253 -17.94 -10.42 9.91
N LYS A 254 -19.17 -10.27 9.45
CA LYS A 254 -20.14 -11.40 9.31
C LYS A 254 -19.61 -12.51 8.40
N SER A 255 -18.81 -12.18 7.40
CA SER A 255 -18.31 -13.13 6.40
C SER A 255 -16.84 -13.51 6.60
N PHE A 256 -16.12 -12.76 7.43
CA PHE A 256 -14.69 -12.89 7.65
C PHE A 256 -14.37 -12.99 9.14
N PRO A 257 -14.52 -14.19 9.74
CA PRO A 257 -14.20 -14.36 11.16
C PRO A 257 -12.70 -14.26 11.40
N MET A 258 -12.32 -13.64 12.52
CA MET A 258 -10.95 -13.72 13.03
C MET A 258 -10.55 -15.16 13.34
N LEU A 259 -9.29 -15.49 13.13
CA LEU A 259 -8.70 -16.74 13.57
C LEU A 259 -8.61 -16.77 15.12
N LYS A 260 -8.69 -17.96 15.67
CA LYS A 260 -8.55 -18.14 17.11
C LYS A 260 -7.11 -17.88 17.60
N ASN A 261 -6.13 -18.32 16.82
CA ASN A 261 -4.71 -18.15 17.13
C ASN A 261 -4.12 -17.08 16.21
N TYR A 262 -3.51 -16.06 16.80
CA TYR A 262 -2.83 -15.00 16.05
C TYR A 262 -1.72 -15.52 15.14
N GLY A 263 -0.89 -16.47 15.63
CA GLY A 263 0.21 -17.01 14.85
C GLY A 263 -0.20 -17.81 13.63
N ASP A 264 -1.44 -18.31 13.56
CA ASP A 264 -1.93 -19.04 12.39
C ASP A 264 -2.19 -18.11 11.20
N LEU A 265 -2.34 -16.79 11.44
CA LEU A 265 -2.57 -15.78 10.42
C LEU A 265 -1.39 -15.68 9.45
N PHE A 266 -0.17 -15.76 9.95
CA PHE A 266 1.06 -15.48 9.19
C PHE A 266 1.75 -16.74 8.64
N LYS A 267 1.21 -17.93 8.95
CA LYS A 267 1.77 -19.18 8.42
C LYS A 267 1.60 -19.24 6.91
N VAL A 268 2.69 -19.42 6.17
CA VAL A 268 2.69 -19.58 4.71
C VAL A 268 1.74 -20.69 4.27
N THR A 269 1.69 -21.80 5.01
CA THR A 269 0.74 -22.91 4.75
C THR A 269 -0.71 -22.55 4.97
N ASN A 270 -1.01 -21.41 5.61
CA ASN A 270 -2.35 -20.89 5.89
C ASN A 270 -2.58 -19.48 5.31
N ARG A 271 -1.79 -19.06 4.33
CA ARG A 271 -1.79 -17.71 3.77
C ARG A 271 -3.14 -17.24 3.20
N PHE A 272 -4.03 -18.17 2.85
CA PHE A 272 -5.38 -17.86 2.36
C PHE A 272 -6.44 -18.08 3.45
N ASN A 273 -6.14 -17.72 4.68
CA ASN A 273 -7.04 -17.93 5.82
C ASN A 273 -8.26 -16.98 5.81
N THR A 274 -9.19 -17.25 6.72
CA THR A 274 -10.47 -16.55 6.76
C THR A 274 -10.40 -15.12 7.30
N GLU A 275 -9.35 -14.74 7.98
CA GLU A 275 -9.18 -13.40 8.55
C GLU A 275 -8.66 -12.39 7.53
N ILE A 276 -7.85 -12.82 6.56
CA ILE A 276 -7.34 -11.93 5.51
C ILE A 276 -8.47 -11.62 4.53
N ILE A 277 -8.93 -10.37 4.52
CA ILE A 277 -9.97 -9.88 3.61
C ILE A 277 -9.38 -9.64 2.24
N TRP A 278 -8.22 -8.99 2.19
CA TRP A 278 -7.40 -8.86 1.01
C TRP A 278 -5.93 -8.74 1.38
N GLY A 279 -5.06 -9.33 0.56
CA GLY A 279 -3.62 -9.27 0.78
C GLY A 279 -2.84 -9.47 -0.50
N VAL A 280 -1.59 -9.00 -0.50
CA VAL A 280 -0.67 -9.15 -1.61
C VAL A 280 0.02 -10.50 -1.51
N ASN A 281 -0.14 -11.32 -2.55
CA ASN A 281 0.44 -12.64 -2.64
C ASN A 281 1.81 -12.56 -3.34
N PHE A 282 2.83 -13.00 -2.64
CA PHE A 282 4.15 -13.23 -3.21
C PHE A 282 4.32 -14.67 -3.66
N SER A 283 5.21 -14.93 -4.63
CA SER A 283 5.45 -16.27 -5.14
C SER A 283 6.94 -16.55 -5.25
N ALA A 284 7.39 -17.56 -4.53
CA ALA A 284 8.75 -18.10 -4.64
C ALA A 284 8.96 -18.92 -5.92
N ALA A 285 7.87 -19.48 -6.50
CA ALA A 285 7.93 -20.39 -7.66
C ALA A 285 8.18 -19.68 -9.00
N LEU A 286 8.02 -18.37 -9.08
CA LEU A 286 8.33 -17.60 -10.27
C LEU A 286 9.83 -17.32 -10.31
N SER A 287 10.58 -18.30 -10.83
CA SER A 287 12.06 -18.38 -10.87
C SER A 287 12.74 -17.24 -11.64
N GLU A 288 12.01 -16.38 -12.30
CA GLU A 288 12.53 -15.19 -12.97
C GLU A 288 12.49 -13.97 -12.05
N GLY A 289 13.27 -14.03 -10.97
CA GLY A 289 13.73 -12.89 -10.20
C GLY A 289 12.70 -12.20 -9.30
N TRP A 290 12.91 -12.30 -7.99
CA TRP A 290 12.48 -11.32 -6.98
C TRP A 290 10.95 -11.07 -6.82
N LYS A 291 10.10 -12.04 -7.13
CA LYS A 291 8.65 -11.96 -6.88
C LYS A 291 8.23 -12.48 -5.50
N GLY A 292 9.18 -12.93 -4.69
CA GLY A 292 8.97 -13.28 -3.28
C GLY A 292 9.01 -12.03 -2.38
N GLY A 293 8.33 -12.11 -1.24
CA GLY A 293 8.33 -11.03 -0.25
C GLY A 293 9.71 -10.82 0.40
N GLN A 294 10.04 -9.57 0.73
CA GLN A 294 11.31 -9.18 1.35
C GLN A 294 11.31 -9.34 2.88
N PHE A 295 10.25 -9.87 3.48
CA PHE A 295 10.09 -9.91 4.94
C PHE A 295 11.25 -10.59 5.65
N LEU A 296 11.74 -11.74 5.11
CA LEU A 296 12.85 -12.46 5.75
C LEU A 296 14.14 -11.66 5.71
N VAL A 297 14.47 -11.07 4.56
CA VAL A 297 15.72 -10.30 4.39
C VAL A 297 15.75 -9.09 5.30
N ARG A 298 14.64 -8.37 5.35
CA ARG A 298 14.58 -7.08 6.05
C ARG A 298 14.42 -7.24 7.56
N LEU A 299 13.58 -8.17 7.99
CA LEU A 299 13.10 -8.23 9.37
C LEU A 299 13.83 -9.23 10.27
N LEU A 300 14.37 -10.31 9.70
CA LEU A 300 15.07 -11.32 10.48
C LEU A 300 16.56 -11.02 10.61
N PRO A 301 17.18 -11.31 11.77
CA PRO A 301 18.63 -11.31 11.87
C PRO A 301 19.24 -12.41 11.00
N ALA A 302 20.53 -12.33 10.71
CA ALA A 302 21.26 -13.43 10.09
C ALA A 302 21.28 -14.62 11.07
N LEU A 303 20.74 -15.76 10.63
CA LEU A 303 20.66 -16.99 11.42
C LEU A 303 21.42 -18.09 10.72
N ASP A 304 22.41 -18.71 11.39
CA ASP A 304 23.28 -19.71 10.81
C ASP A 304 22.50 -20.92 10.28
N GLY A 305 22.65 -21.20 8.97
CA GLY A 305 22.00 -22.32 8.29
C GLY A 305 20.47 -22.24 8.20
N VAL A 306 19.86 -21.12 8.61
CA VAL A 306 18.40 -20.97 8.69
C VAL A 306 17.89 -19.89 7.74
N SER A 307 18.55 -18.74 7.67
CA SER A 307 18.15 -17.66 6.78
C SER A 307 19.31 -16.88 6.20
N ASN A 308 19.12 -16.31 5.02
CA ASN A 308 20.04 -15.34 4.43
C ASN A 308 19.60 -13.91 4.76
N ALA A 309 18.94 -13.73 5.88
CA ALA A 309 18.40 -12.48 6.34
C ALA A 309 19.52 -11.48 6.70
N GLN A 310 19.18 -10.20 6.62
CA GLN A 310 20.10 -9.10 6.87
C GLN A 310 19.74 -8.29 8.12
N GLY A 311 18.51 -8.47 8.65
CA GLY A 311 18.03 -7.75 9.82
C GLY A 311 18.08 -6.23 9.63
N TRP A 312 17.71 -5.76 8.45
CA TRP A 312 17.80 -4.33 8.13
C TRP A 312 16.89 -3.48 8.98
N GLU A 313 15.72 -4.00 9.33
CA GLU A 313 14.80 -3.35 10.26
C GLU A 313 14.58 -4.23 11.49
N ASN A 314 14.60 -3.61 12.65
CA ASN A 314 14.26 -4.22 13.91
C ASN A 314 13.18 -3.40 14.65
N ALA A 315 12.53 -3.99 15.63
CA ALA A 315 11.58 -3.27 16.46
C ALA A 315 12.32 -2.38 17.47
N THR A 316 11.67 -1.27 17.88
CA THR A 316 12.18 -0.45 18.97
C THR A 316 12.05 -1.19 20.32
N GLU A 317 12.91 -0.87 21.27
CA GLU A 317 12.77 -1.33 22.67
C GLU A 317 11.46 -0.85 23.29
N ASP A 318 10.99 0.33 22.91
CA ASP A 318 9.69 0.87 23.34
C ASP A 318 8.53 -0.04 22.89
N LEU A 319 8.53 -0.48 21.64
CA LEU A 319 7.52 -1.42 21.15
C LEU A 319 7.57 -2.76 21.91
N TRP A 320 8.77 -3.34 22.09
CA TRP A 320 8.94 -4.56 22.86
C TRP A 320 8.38 -4.43 24.29
N ASN A 321 8.73 -3.36 24.98
CA ASN A 321 8.32 -3.12 26.37
C ASN A 321 6.85 -2.74 26.51
N SER A 322 6.19 -2.30 25.42
CA SER A 322 4.75 -1.95 25.44
C SER A 322 3.82 -3.17 25.49
N PHE A 323 4.30 -4.35 25.09
CA PHE A 323 3.52 -5.59 25.21
C PHE A 323 3.43 -6.06 26.66
N ASP A 324 2.31 -6.65 27.05
CA ASP A 324 2.21 -7.43 28.29
C ASP A 324 3.07 -8.70 28.14
N GLN A 325 4.26 -8.66 28.75
CA GLN A 325 5.29 -9.70 28.62
C GLN A 325 4.84 -11.09 29.12
N GLN A 326 3.75 -11.17 29.90
CA GLN A 326 3.27 -12.41 30.48
C GLN A 326 2.01 -12.95 29.81
N ASN A 327 1.14 -12.05 29.32
CA ASN A 327 -0.21 -12.45 28.91
C ASN A 327 -0.47 -12.22 27.41
N ASP A 328 0.23 -11.29 26.73
CA ASP A 328 -0.01 -11.03 25.30
C ASP A 328 0.63 -12.12 24.43
N GLN A 329 -0.20 -13.05 23.98
CA GLN A 329 0.23 -14.19 23.13
C GLN A 329 0.78 -13.76 21.77
N ARG A 330 0.60 -12.51 21.37
CA ARG A 330 1.14 -11.99 20.09
C ARG A 330 2.64 -11.76 20.16
N LEU A 331 3.18 -11.48 21.37
CA LEU A 331 4.57 -11.12 21.52
C LEU A 331 5.51 -12.19 20.94
N ASP A 332 5.36 -13.45 21.34
CA ASP A 332 6.20 -14.55 20.88
C ASP A 332 6.12 -14.81 19.38
N VAL A 333 4.98 -14.48 18.76
CA VAL A 333 4.77 -14.60 17.31
C VAL A 333 5.42 -13.43 16.58
N THR A 334 5.30 -12.22 17.15
CA THR A 334 5.63 -10.98 16.47
C THR A 334 7.09 -10.59 16.64
N LEU A 335 7.60 -10.64 17.89
CA LEU A 335 8.92 -10.14 18.24
C LEU A 335 9.72 -11.19 19.01
N LYS A 336 11.04 -11.23 18.75
CA LYS A 336 11.97 -12.08 19.54
C LYS A 336 13.27 -11.36 19.82
N LYS A 337 13.83 -11.65 20.99
CA LYS A 337 15.19 -11.29 21.40
C LYS A 337 16.11 -12.50 21.48
N SER A 338 15.66 -13.68 21.06
CA SER A 338 16.48 -14.89 20.93
C SER A 338 15.87 -15.83 19.94
N PHE A 339 16.70 -16.73 19.37
CA PHE A 339 16.28 -17.81 18.51
C PHE A 339 16.83 -19.15 19.02
N THR A 340 16.00 -20.18 19.08
CA THR A 340 16.40 -21.52 19.46
C THR A 340 16.50 -22.39 18.22
N TYR A 341 17.69 -22.90 17.94
CA TYR A 341 17.97 -23.82 16.84
C TYR A 341 17.43 -25.23 17.10
N SER A 342 17.34 -26.04 16.06
CA SER A 342 16.84 -27.42 16.16
C SER A 342 17.70 -28.35 17.04
N ASP A 343 18.98 -28.03 17.23
CA ASP A 343 19.89 -28.75 18.13
C ASP A 343 19.78 -28.31 19.59
N GLY A 344 18.93 -27.34 19.89
CA GLY A 344 18.71 -26.77 21.22
C GLY A 344 19.65 -25.63 21.60
N SER A 345 20.59 -25.24 20.75
CA SER A 345 21.39 -24.04 20.96
C SER A 345 20.54 -22.77 20.85
N VAL A 346 20.90 -21.73 21.60
CA VAL A 346 20.19 -20.46 21.65
C VAL A 346 21.12 -19.33 21.21
N GLU A 347 20.63 -18.49 20.32
CA GLU A 347 21.27 -17.25 19.92
C GLU A 347 20.45 -16.08 20.47
N ASP A 348 21.08 -15.21 21.28
CA ASP A 348 20.47 -14.02 21.86
C ASP A 348 20.77 -12.80 20.99
N PHE A 349 19.79 -11.90 20.89
CA PHE A 349 19.89 -10.66 20.13
C PHE A 349 19.92 -9.46 21.08
N ASP A 350 20.70 -8.46 20.72
CA ASP A 350 20.80 -7.17 21.44
C ASP A 350 19.55 -6.30 21.24
N LYS A 351 18.76 -6.55 20.19
CA LYS A 351 17.53 -5.85 19.82
C LYS A 351 16.39 -6.82 19.53
N PRO A 352 15.12 -6.40 19.66
CA PRO A 352 13.99 -7.22 19.26
C PRO A 352 13.85 -7.24 17.74
N TYR A 353 13.80 -8.43 17.13
CA TYR A 353 13.54 -8.64 15.71
C TYR A 353 12.11 -9.12 15.46
N VAL A 354 11.59 -8.83 14.25
CA VAL A 354 10.22 -9.17 13.86
C VAL A 354 10.19 -10.55 13.21
N PHE A 355 9.51 -11.49 13.84
CA PHE A 355 9.41 -12.89 13.42
C PHE A 355 8.05 -13.28 12.85
N LYS A 356 7.05 -12.39 12.85
CA LYS A 356 5.68 -12.74 12.45
C LYS A 356 5.55 -13.28 11.02
N TYR A 357 6.45 -12.91 10.13
CA TYR A 357 6.51 -13.41 8.74
C TYR A 357 7.49 -14.57 8.57
N TRP A 358 7.93 -15.22 9.67
CA TRP A 358 8.83 -16.33 9.63
C TRP A 358 8.29 -17.46 8.76
N ASP A 359 9.08 -17.85 7.76
CA ASP A 359 8.79 -18.95 6.85
C ASP A 359 9.90 -20.00 6.95
N SER A 360 9.64 -21.05 7.69
CA SER A 360 10.60 -22.16 7.85
C SER A 360 10.80 -22.99 6.57
N GLN A 361 9.98 -22.75 5.54
CA GLN A 361 10.08 -23.43 4.24
C GLN A 361 10.87 -22.59 3.22
N ALA A 362 11.16 -21.33 3.51
CA ALA A 362 11.94 -20.48 2.62
C ALA A 362 13.36 -21.06 2.46
N GLU A 363 13.80 -21.17 1.23
CA GLU A 363 15.15 -21.68 0.95
C GLU A 363 16.21 -20.76 1.56
N PRO A 364 17.28 -21.30 2.17
CA PRO A 364 18.32 -20.50 2.84
C PRO A 364 19.05 -19.50 1.92
N LYS A 365 18.91 -19.65 0.61
CA LYS A 365 19.56 -18.80 -0.40
C LYS A 365 18.62 -17.82 -1.09
N GLY A 366 17.32 -17.88 -0.81
CA GLY A 366 16.30 -17.07 -1.49
C GLY A 366 15.74 -15.99 -0.58
N ASN A 367 15.68 -14.77 -1.07
CA ASN A 367 14.88 -13.69 -0.48
C ASN A 367 13.38 -13.93 -0.70
N ASN A 368 13.01 -15.14 -1.14
CA ASN A 368 11.69 -15.44 -1.67
C ASN A 368 10.88 -16.19 -0.62
N THR A 369 10.10 -15.45 0.15
CA THR A 369 9.03 -16.08 0.93
C THR A 369 7.71 -15.97 0.18
N GLU A 370 6.84 -16.96 0.39
CA GLU A 370 5.45 -16.96 -0.03
C GLU A 370 4.51 -16.37 1.05
N ALA A 371 5.05 -15.74 2.09
CA ALA A 371 4.26 -15.03 3.08
C ALA A 371 3.41 -13.95 2.41
N ILE A 372 2.12 -13.91 2.75
CA ILE A 372 1.21 -12.87 2.26
C ILE A 372 1.45 -11.57 3.03
N PHE A 373 1.37 -10.42 2.35
CA PHE A 373 1.18 -9.14 3.05
C PHE A 373 -0.33 -8.93 3.28
N PRO A 374 -0.81 -8.96 4.54
CA PRO A 374 -2.23 -8.88 4.84
C PRO A 374 -2.69 -7.41 4.85
N ALA A 375 -2.91 -6.83 3.67
CA ALA A 375 -3.21 -5.40 3.54
C ALA A 375 -4.54 -4.98 4.19
N ILE A 376 -5.52 -5.88 4.24
CA ILE A 376 -6.80 -5.65 4.92
C ILE A 376 -7.22 -6.94 5.62
N ARG A 377 -7.48 -6.90 6.93
CA ARG A 377 -7.91 -8.06 7.71
C ARG A 377 -8.95 -7.73 8.78
N THR A 378 -9.64 -8.75 9.25
CA THR A 378 -10.84 -8.60 10.09
C THR A 378 -10.59 -7.91 11.43
N ALA A 379 -9.41 -8.08 12.03
CA ALA A 379 -9.08 -7.38 13.27
C ALA A 379 -9.16 -5.86 13.13
N GLU A 380 -8.79 -5.31 11.97
CA GLU A 380 -8.94 -3.88 11.70
C GLU A 380 -10.41 -3.44 11.71
N MET A 381 -11.31 -4.25 11.17
CA MET A 381 -12.74 -3.93 11.19
C MET A 381 -13.27 -3.80 12.61
N TYR A 382 -12.84 -4.65 13.54
CA TYR A 382 -13.18 -4.53 14.95
C TYR A 382 -12.63 -3.24 15.58
N LEU A 383 -11.39 -2.89 15.27
CA LEU A 383 -10.78 -1.66 15.82
C LEU A 383 -11.38 -0.39 15.20
N ILE A 384 -11.77 -0.40 13.93
CA ILE A 384 -12.54 0.70 13.30
C ILE A 384 -13.88 0.89 14.01
N ILE A 385 -14.60 -0.18 14.37
CA ILE A 385 -15.85 -0.07 15.13
C ILE A 385 -15.58 0.56 16.50
N ALA A 386 -14.54 0.10 17.20
CA ALA A 386 -14.19 0.64 18.53
C ALA A 386 -13.83 2.12 18.46
N GLU A 387 -12.96 2.51 17.53
CA GLU A 387 -12.57 3.89 17.29
C GLU A 387 -13.76 4.78 16.96
N ALA A 388 -14.52 4.41 15.93
CA ALA A 388 -15.62 5.23 15.44
C ALA A 388 -16.74 5.41 16.47
N LEU A 389 -17.09 4.37 17.23
CA LEU A 389 -18.10 4.47 18.27
C LEU A 389 -17.63 5.33 19.46
N ASN A 390 -16.34 5.31 19.80
CA ASN A 390 -15.77 6.22 20.79
C ASN A 390 -15.89 7.69 20.34
N GLU A 391 -15.60 7.97 19.08
CA GLU A 391 -15.70 9.33 18.53
C GLU A 391 -17.16 9.82 18.43
N ILE A 392 -18.10 8.94 18.03
CA ILE A 392 -19.55 9.29 17.96
C ILE A 392 -20.10 9.63 19.34
N ASN A 393 -19.76 8.82 20.36
CA ASN A 393 -20.37 8.88 21.68
C ASN A 393 -19.58 9.71 22.70
N GLN A 394 -18.37 10.16 22.33
CA GLN A 394 -17.43 10.84 23.24
C GLN A 394 -17.14 10.00 24.49
N GLY A 395 -16.94 8.70 24.29
CA GLY A 395 -16.67 7.67 25.27
C GLY A 395 -17.11 6.30 24.75
N ALA A 396 -16.57 5.23 25.30
CA ALA A 396 -16.87 3.88 24.87
C ALA A 396 -18.26 3.44 25.34
N ASN A 397 -19.12 3.08 24.40
CA ASN A 397 -20.34 2.33 24.69
C ASN A 397 -20.05 0.81 24.75
N GLU A 398 -21.05 0.01 25.15
CA GLU A 398 -20.91 -1.45 25.25
C GLU A 398 -20.40 -2.08 23.94
N GLU A 399 -20.89 -1.64 22.79
CA GLU A 399 -20.50 -2.17 21.50
C GLU A 399 -19.04 -1.85 21.15
N ALA A 400 -18.54 -0.67 21.47
CA ALA A 400 -17.15 -0.30 21.31
C ALA A 400 -16.23 -1.19 22.18
N VAL A 401 -16.64 -1.44 23.43
CA VAL A 401 -15.92 -2.34 24.35
C VAL A 401 -15.91 -3.78 23.83
N ILE A 402 -17.04 -4.28 23.32
CA ILE A 402 -17.10 -5.62 22.70
C ILE A 402 -16.14 -5.70 21.51
N ALA A 403 -16.10 -4.67 20.68
CA ALA A 403 -15.27 -4.65 19.48
C ALA A 403 -13.76 -4.71 19.81
N ILE A 404 -13.25 -3.84 20.68
CA ILE A 404 -11.84 -3.91 21.08
C ILE A 404 -11.50 -5.21 21.80
N ASN A 405 -12.42 -5.72 22.66
CA ASN A 405 -12.20 -6.96 23.39
C ASN A 405 -12.22 -8.20 22.48
N ALA A 406 -12.84 -8.17 21.32
CA ALA A 406 -12.72 -9.26 20.34
C ALA A 406 -11.25 -9.50 19.94
N VAL A 407 -10.48 -8.41 19.70
CA VAL A 407 -9.06 -8.48 19.39
C VAL A 407 -8.24 -8.85 20.63
N ARG A 408 -8.47 -8.19 21.74
CA ARG A 408 -7.74 -8.38 23.01
C ARG A 408 -7.89 -9.80 23.57
N ASN A 409 -9.10 -10.33 23.56
CA ASN A 409 -9.37 -11.70 24.03
C ASN A 409 -8.64 -12.75 23.19
N ARG A 410 -8.58 -12.55 21.87
CA ARG A 410 -7.81 -13.42 20.98
C ARG A 410 -6.31 -13.39 21.33
N ALA A 411 -5.81 -12.22 21.77
CA ALA A 411 -4.44 -12.04 22.24
C ALA A 411 -4.18 -12.57 23.67
N GLY A 412 -5.21 -13.06 24.37
CA GLY A 412 -5.12 -13.53 25.75
C GLY A 412 -5.31 -12.43 26.82
N LEU A 413 -5.62 -11.21 26.40
CA LEU A 413 -5.76 -10.05 27.29
C LEU A 413 -7.20 -9.90 27.77
N THR A 414 -7.40 -10.05 29.09
CA THR A 414 -8.74 -9.99 29.72
C THR A 414 -8.92 -8.80 30.66
N THR A 415 -7.90 -7.94 30.82
CA THR A 415 -7.99 -6.73 31.64
C THR A 415 -8.98 -5.74 31.06
N ALA A 416 -9.80 -5.13 31.92
CA ALA A 416 -10.78 -4.13 31.50
C ALA A 416 -10.10 -2.93 30.82
N VAL A 417 -10.71 -2.41 29.75
CA VAL A 417 -10.30 -1.17 29.11
C VAL A 417 -10.97 0.03 29.77
N PRO A 418 -10.32 1.23 29.79
CA PRO A 418 -11.00 2.46 30.17
C PRO A 418 -12.23 2.70 29.29
N THR A 419 -13.26 3.37 29.82
CA THR A 419 -14.48 3.70 29.04
C THR A 419 -14.68 5.20 28.82
N ASP A 420 -13.86 6.03 29.49
CA ASP A 420 -13.82 7.45 29.20
C ASP A 420 -13.19 7.69 27.81
N TYR A 421 -13.56 8.80 27.17
CA TYR A 421 -13.18 9.11 25.79
C TYR A 421 -11.68 8.97 25.54
N LYS A 422 -10.85 9.65 26.36
CA LYS A 422 -9.41 9.70 26.15
C LYS A 422 -8.71 8.37 26.50
N GLY A 423 -9.12 7.75 27.59
CA GLY A 423 -8.60 6.46 28.02
C GLY A 423 -8.89 5.36 27.00
N PHE A 424 -10.13 5.31 26.47
CA PHE A 424 -10.51 4.35 25.46
C PHE A 424 -9.81 4.59 24.12
N LYS A 425 -9.72 5.86 23.68
CA LYS A 425 -8.97 6.24 22.47
C LYS A 425 -7.52 5.75 22.54
N ASN A 426 -6.84 5.94 23.66
CA ASN A 426 -5.48 5.45 23.86
C ASN A 426 -5.42 3.92 23.87
N ALA A 427 -6.41 3.24 24.45
CA ALA A 427 -6.48 1.78 24.43
C ALA A 427 -6.64 1.25 22.98
N VAL A 428 -7.47 1.86 22.17
CA VAL A 428 -7.63 1.51 20.75
C VAL A 428 -6.34 1.77 19.96
N LEU A 429 -5.70 2.91 20.15
CA LEU A 429 -4.43 3.25 19.47
C LEU A 429 -3.30 2.27 19.83
N ASN A 430 -3.23 1.83 21.10
CA ASN A 430 -2.28 0.82 21.53
C ASN A 430 -2.63 -0.57 20.98
N GLU A 431 -3.93 -0.89 20.86
CA GLU A 431 -4.35 -2.16 20.28
C GLU A 431 -4.01 -2.24 18.79
N TYR A 432 -4.21 -1.16 18.01
CA TYR A 432 -3.68 -1.06 16.63
C TYR A 432 -2.16 -1.29 16.60
N ARG A 433 -1.41 -0.66 17.51
CA ARG A 433 0.06 -0.80 17.59
C ARG A 433 0.50 -2.25 17.74
N HIS A 434 -0.08 -2.98 18.70
CA HIS A 434 0.30 -4.37 18.98
C HIS A 434 -0.18 -5.35 17.92
N GLU A 435 -1.35 -5.10 17.36
CA GLU A 435 -1.98 -5.97 16.38
C GLU A 435 -1.31 -5.91 15.00
N PHE A 436 -0.91 -4.72 14.55
CA PHE A 436 -0.49 -4.46 13.18
C PHE A 436 1.00 -4.13 13.00
N VAL A 437 1.87 -4.63 13.88
CA VAL A 437 3.34 -4.46 13.74
C VAL A 437 3.80 -4.88 12.34
N MET A 438 4.49 -4.02 11.62
CA MET A 438 4.99 -4.23 10.25
C MET A 438 3.93 -4.64 9.23
N GLU A 439 2.72 -4.10 9.37
CA GLU A 439 1.65 -4.22 8.38
C GLU A 439 1.30 -2.87 7.72
N GLY A 440 2.15 -1.84 7.90
CA GLY A 440 1.97 -0.55 7.24
C GLY A 440 0.85 0.30 7.84
N HIS A 441 0.60 0.20 9.15
CA HIS A 441 -0.48 0.90 9.85
C HIS A 441 -0.01 2.05 10.72
N ARG A 442 1.08 1.88 11.47
CA ARG A 442 1.37 2.71 12.66
C ARG A 442 1.40 4.21 12.42
N TRP A 443 2.10 4.67 11.38
CA TRP A 443 2.16 6.10 11.08
C TRP A 443 0.80 6.67 10.71
N PHE A 444 -0.01 5.93 9.94
CA PHE A 444 -1.38 6.33 9.60
C PHE A 444 -2.31 6.38 10.81
N ASP A 445 -2.16 5.44 11.76
CA ASP A 445 -2.95 5.44 12.99
C ASP A 445 -2.60 6.65 13.87
N LEU A 446 -1.32 6.97 13.99
CA LEU A 446 -0.85 8.15 14.71
C LEU A 446 -1.34 9.45 14.07
N THR A 447 -1.21 9.59 12.75
CA THR A 447 -1.62 10.82 12.04
C THR A 447 -3.13 11.00 12.00
N ARG A 448 -3.92 9.91 12.07
CA ARG A 448 -5.38 9.95 12.16
C ARG A 448 -5.89 10.22 13.57
N MET A 449 -5.32 9.56 14.57
CA MET A 449 -5.86 9.55 15.93
C MET A 449 -5.21 10.57 16.85
N CYS A 450 -4.06 11.14 16.54
CA CYS A 450 -3.32 12.05 17.39
C CYS A 450 -3.27 13.46 16.81
N THR A 451 -3.14 14.47 17.66
CA THR A 451 -2.73 15.79 17.20
C THR A 451 -1.26 15.77 16.77
N PRO A 452 -0.80 16.73 15.92
CA PRO A 452 0.61 16.80 15.55
C PRO A 452 1.57 16.88 16.75
N GLN A 453 1.17 17.52 17.85
CA GLN A 453 1.94 17.62 19.08
C GLN A 453 2.01 16.27 19.82
N GLU A 454 0.91 15.53 19.88
CA GLU A 454 0.89 14.18 20.47
C GLU A 454 1.76 13.22 19.62
N PHE A 455 1.65 13.29 18.28
CA PHE A 455 2.51 12.54 17.35
C PHE A 455 4.01 12.77 17.64
N VAL A 456 4.44 14.04 17.71
CA VAL A 456 5.83 14.39 18.06
C VAL A 456 6.23 13.82 19.41
N SER A 457 5.36 13.92 20.41
CA SER A 457 5.63 13.45 21.76
C SER A 457 5.80 11.94 21.85
N ILE A 458 4.95 11.18 21.14
CA ILE A 458 4.98 9.72 21.11
C ILE A 458 6.30 9.24 20.46
N ILE A 459 6.64 9.79 19.30
CA ILE A 459 7.87 9.37 18.59
C ILE A 459 9.11 9.74 19.40
N LYS A 460 9.16 10.95 19.98
CA LYS A 460 10.31 11.38 20.78
C LYS A 460 10.51 10.54 22.03
N ALA A 461 9.43 10.03 22.62
CA ALA A 461 9.51 9.12 23.76
C ALA A 461 10.10 7.76 23.38
N ALA A 462 9.68 7.19 22.23
CA ALA A 462 10.16 5.90 21.74
C ALA A 462 11.57 5.97 21.12
N LYS A 463 11.89 7.07 20.46
CA LYS A 463 13.15 7.32 19.74
C LYS A 463 13.77 8.65 20.19
N PRO A 464 14.46 8.69 21.36
CA PRO A 464 14.96 9.92 21.96
C PRO A 464 15.94 10.71 21.07
N GLU A 465 16.67 10.04 20.20
CA GLU A 465 17.64 10.67 19.29
C GLU A 465 17.01 11.26 18.02
N SER A 466 15.79 10.85 17.67
CA SER A 466 15.08 11.35 16.47
C SER A 466 14.65 12.82 16.64
N THR A 467 14.33 13.48 15.53
CA THR A 467 13.95 14.90 15.51
C THR A 467 12.55 15.13 14.89
N PRO A 468 11.50 14.52 15.44
CA PRO A 468 10.15 14.67 14.93
C PRO A 468 9.68 16.13 14.96
N LYS A 469 8.91 16.52 13.96
CA LYS A 469 8.26 17.83 13.82
C LYS A 469 6.78 17.65 13.54
N GLU A 470 5.97 18.65 13.81
CA GLU A 470 4.53 18.60 13.58
C GLU A 470 4.16 18.40 12.11
N TYR A 471 4.99 18.89 11.17
CA TYR A 471 4.77 18.71 9.74
C TYR A 471 5.07 17.27 9.24
N HIS A 472 5.74 16.42 10.03
CA HIS A 472 6.00 15.01 9.70
C HIS A 472 4.73 14.13 9.71
N VAL A 473 3.56 14.74 9.89
CA VAL A 473 2.27 14.09 9.60
C VAL A 473 2.01 13.96 8.09
N LYS A 474 2.94 14.46 7.25
CA LYS A 474 2.98 14.24 5.80
C LYS A 474 4.43 13.98 5.37
N PHE A 475 4.60 13.25 4.26
CA PHE A 475 5.89 13.13 3.59
C PHE A 475 6.16 14.35 2.68
N PRO A 476 7.44 14.63 2.35
CA PRO A 476 7.78 15.62 1.34
C PRO A 476 7.31 15.16 -0.04
N ILE A 477 6.91 16.11 -0.88
CA ILE A 477 6.73 15.83 -2.31
C ILE A 477 8.12 15.61 -2.91
N PRO A 478 8.36 14.52 -3.66
CA PRO A 478 9.66 14.26 -4.27
C PRO A 478 10.09 15.40 -5.20
N GLN A 479 11.34 15.87 -5.06
CA GLN A 479 11.87 17.01 -5.85
C GLN A 479 11.78 16.76 -7.34
N ARG A 480 12.02 15.53 -7.77
CA ARG A 480 11.87 15.12 -9.16
C ARG A 480 10.49 15.46 -9.74
N GLU A 481 9.43 15.28 -8.98
CA GLU A 481 8.06 15.55 -9.43
C GLU A 481 7.78 17.06 -9.52
N ILE A 482 8.36 17.85 -8.60
CA ILE A 482 8.32 19.31 -8.66
C ILE A 482 9.01 19.80 -9.93
N ASP A 483 10.21 19.29 -10.23
CA ASP A 483 10.99 19.68 -11.40
C ASP A 483 10.28 19.30 -12.71
N LEU A 484 9.76 18.06 -12.80
CA LEU A 484 9.04 17.57 -13.98
C LEU A 484 7.75 18.35 -14.24
N SER A 485 7.09 18.82 -13.19
CA SER A 485 5.87 19.62 -13.31
C SER A 485 6.12 21.08 -13.67
N GLN A 486 7.37 21.48 -13.96
CA GLN A 486 7.76 22.86 -14.17
C GLN A 486 7.36 23.79 -12.99
N ASN A 487 7.46 23.27 -11.76
CA ASN A 487 7.10 23.92 -10.51
C ASN A 487 5.58 24.24 -10.36
N THR A 488 4.71 23.56 -11.08
CA THR A 488 3.26 23.63 -10.83
C THR A 488 2.83 22.79 -9.62
N ILE A 489 3.61 21.76 -9.27
CA ILE A 489 3.51 21.02 -8.03
C ILE A 489 4.35 21.72 -6.96
N THR A 490 3.75 22.10 -5.86
CA THR A 490 4.41 22.78 -4.74
C THR A 490 4.77 21.79 -3.62
N GLN A 491 5.80 22.12 -2.84
CA GLN A 491 6.23 21.31 -1.69
C GLN A 491 5.22 21.40 -0.54
N ASN A 492 5.18 20.37 0.32
CA ASN A 492 4.47 20.40 1.59
C ASN A 492 5.17 21.34 2.58
N GLU A 493 4.37 21.98 3.44
CA GLU A 493 4.88 22.88 4.49
C GLU A 493 5.91 22.15 5.38
N GLY A 494 6.97 22.85 5.72
CA GLY A 494 8.07 22.34 6.55
C GLY A 494 9.22 21.68 5.76
N TYR A 495 9.01 21.36 4.49
CA TYR A 495 10.02 20.81 3.59
C TYR A 495 10.47 21.84 2.54
N GLY A 496 11.72 21.72 2.05
CA GLY A 496 12.19 22.54 0.91
C GLY A 496 12.54 23.98 1.25
N GLN A 497 12.99 24.25 2.50
CA GLN A 497 13.59 25.53 2.89
C GLN A 497 15.09 25.49 2.84
#